data_9922e0119ac4ad34568048a5580914c9
#
_entry.id   9922e0119ac4ad34568048a5580914c9
#
_cell.length_a   1.000
_cell.length_b   1.000
_cell.length_c   1.000
_cell.angle_alpha   90.00
_cell.angle_beta   90.00
_cell.angle_gamma   90.00
#
_symmetry.space_group_name_H-M   'P 1'
#
loop_
_entity.id
_entity.type
_entity.pdbx_description
1 polymer ?
#
loop_
_entity_poly.entity_id
_entity_poly.type
_entity_poly.pdbx_seq_one_letter_code
_entity_poly.pdbx_strand_id
1 'polypeptide(L)'
;MKLKIKILAVLSIILVMSCAKNPFTGKSTLALVSNSEILPSAFQQYNQFLSENKVVTGTTDAKRVENVGMKIKTAAERWLNANGHSNYLEGYAWEYKLVESKEVNAWCMPGGKIVFYTGIMPICKDDAGMAAVMGHEVAHALANHGQQRMSAGVLQQVGAVGVGLATGNKSQETQQLAMTAY
;
A
#
# COMPACT_ATOMS: atom_id res chain seq x y z
N MET A 1 2.61 12.41 -38.36
CA MET A 1 1.33 11.79 -37.95
C MET A 1 1.50 10.31 -37.59
N LYS A 2 2.09 9.46 -38.43
CA LYS A 2 2.26 8.01 -38.21
C LYS A 2 3.07 7.65 -36.94
N LEU A 3 4.10 8.45 -36.56
CA LEU A 3 4.91 8.20 -35.34
C LEU A 3 4.11 8.47 -34.07
N LYS A 4 3.34 9.54 -34.00
CA LYS A 4 2.47 9.89 -32.86
C LYS A 4 1.40 8.82 -32.60
N ILE A 5 0.81 8.26 -33.68
CA ILE A 5 -0.17 7.18 -33.60
C ILE A 5 0.49 5.89 -33.05
N LYS A 6 1.71 5.56 -33.52
CA LYS A 6 2.45 4.40 -33.02
C LYS A 6 2.79 4.53 -31.53
N ILE A 7 3.24 5.70 -31.07
CA ILE A 7 3.54 5.98 -29.66
C ILE A 7 2.26 5.85 -28.82
N LEU A 8 1.14 6.41 -29.27
CA LEU A 8 -0.15 6.32 -28.57
C LEU A 8 -0.63 4.87 -28.47
N ALA A 9 -0.49 4.08 -29.52
CA ALA A 9 -0.86 2.67 -29.54
C ALA A 9 0.02 1.83 -28.57
N VAL A 10 1.32 2.07 -28.54
CA VAL A 10 2.24 1.41 -27.60
C VAL A 10 1.91 1.78 -26.15
N LEU A 11 1.63 3.07 -25.88
CA LEU A 11 1.24 3.54 -24.55
C LEU A 11 -0.07 2.89 -24.07
N SER A 12 -1.05 2.76 -24.98
CA SER A 12 -2.33 2.10 -24.69
C SER A 12 -2.15 0.60 -24.39
N ILE A 13 -1.26 -0.08 -25.09
CA ILE A 13 -0.96 -1.51 -24.87
C ILE A 13 -0.29 -1.71 -23.51
N ILE A 14 0.66 -0.83 -23.14
CA ILE A 14 1.35 -0.88 -21.83
C ILE A 14 0.34 -0.69 -20.69
N LEU A 15 -0.59 0.26 -20.82
CA LEU A 15 -1.63 0.51 -19.81
C LEU A 15 -2.56 -0.69 -19.61
N VAL A 16 -2.96 -1.39 -20.69
CA VAL A 16 -3.85 -2.56 -20.60
C VAL A 16 -3.12 -3.77 -19.98
N MET A 17 -1.82 -3.94 -20.24
CA MET A 17 -1.01 -5.03 -19.69
C MET A 17 -0.60 -4.83 -18.22
N SER A 18 -0.75 -3.61 -17.69
CA SER A 18 -0.40 -3.28 -16.30
C SER A 18 -1.52 -3.55 -15.30
N CYS A 19 -2.63 -4.14 -15.70
CA CYS A 19 -3.73 -4.49 -14.81
C CYS A 19 -3.50 -5.86 -14.19
N ALA A 20 -3.39 -5.91 -12.86
CA ALA A 20 -3.32 -7.15 -12.07
C ALA A 20 -4.64 -7.38 -11.33
N LYS A 21 -5.14 -8.61 -11.35
CA LYS A 21 -6.33 -9.00 -10.58
C LYS A 21 -5.92 -9.33 -9.15
N ASN A 22 -6.47 -8.60 -8.21
CA ASN A 22 -6.24 -8.86 -6.79
C ASN A 22 -7.12 -10.05 -6.32
N PRO A 23 -6.56 -11.10 -5.72
CA PRO A 23 -7.30 -12.28 -5.32
C PRO A 23 -8.31 -12.02 -4.19
N PHE A 24 -8.03 -11.06 -3.29
CA PHE A 24 -8.94 -10.73 -2.18
C PHE A 24 -10.14 -9.90 -2.62
N THR A 25 -9.93 -8.94 -3.51
CA THR A 25 -10.99 -8.03 -3.94
C THR A 25 -11.69 -8.49 -5.22
N GLY A 26 -11.08 -9.40 -5.97
CA GLY A 26 -11.52 -9.81 -7.31
C GLY A 26 -11.41 -8.70 -8.37
N LYS A 27 -10.97 -7.50 -8.01
CA LYS A 27 -10.87 -6.34 -8.88
C LYS A 27 -9.53 -6.32 -9.63
N SER A 28 -9.55 -5.90 -10.88
CA SER A 28 -8.34 -5.55 -11.62
C SER A 28 -7.94 -4.12 -11.28
N THR A 29 -6.68 -3.94 -10.92
CA THR A 29 -6.14 -2.65 -10.52
C THR A 29 -4.87 -2.36 -11.30
N LEU A 30 -4.60 -1.07 -11.54
CA LEU A 30 -3.39 -0.64 -12.21
C LEU A 30 -2.18 -0.91 -11.29
N ALA A 31 -1.23 -1.71 -11.77
CA ALA A 31 -0.03 -2.12 -11.06
C ALA A 31 1.22 -1.74 -11.88
N LEU A 32 1.47 -0.42 -12.00
CA LEU A 32 2.67 0.11 -12.70
C LEU A 32 3.95 -0.12 -11.92
N VAL A 33 3.84 -0.33 -10.60
CA VAL A 33 4.95 -0.61 -9.70
C VAL A 33 4.77 -2.01 -9.15
N SER A 34 5.77 -2.86 -9.25
CA SER A 34 5.73 -4.25 -8.77
C SER A 34 5.93 -4.36 -7.26
N ASN A 35 5.50 -5.48 -6.66
CA ASN A 35 5.79 -5.75 -5.25
C ASN A 35 7.30 -5.83 -4.98
N SER A 36 8.10 -6.35 -5.91
CA SER A 36 9.56 -6.40 -5.78
C SER A 36 10.22 -5.02 -5.67
N GLU A 37 9.58 -3.98 -6.21
CA GLU A 37 10.05 -2.59 -6.10
C GLU A 37 9.52 -1.90 -4.82
N ILE A 38 8.30 -2.23 -4.41
CA ILE A 38 7.64 -1.59 -3.27
C ILE A 38 8.17 -2.11 -1.93
N LEU A 39 8.36 -3.43 -1.80
CA LEU A 39 8.70 -4.06 -0.53
C LEU A 39 10.01 -3.54 0.07
N PRO A 40 11.14 -3.39 -0.68
CA PRO A 40 12.36 -2.84 -0.12
C PRO A 40 12.19 -1.43 0.42
N SER A 41 11.47 -0.57 -0.32
CA SER A 41 11.19 0.81 0.11
C SER A 41 10.29 0.85 1.35
N ALA A 42 9.26 0.01 1.40
CA ALA A 42 8.38 -0.11 2.57
C ALA A 42 9.16 -0.56 3.81
N PHE A 43 10.06 -1.53 3.66
CA PHE A 43 10.88 -2.02 4.78
C PHE A 43 11.88 -0.97 5.26
N GLN A 44 12.47 -0.21 4.36
CA GLN A 44 13.35 0.91 4.72
C GLN A 44 12.58 1.99 5.50
N GLN A 45 11.43 2.43 5.01
CA GLN A 45 10.59 3.42 5.67
C GLN A 45 10.09 2.94 7.03
N TYR A 46 9.71 1.66 7.14
CA TYR A 46 9.33 1.05 8.40
C TYR A 46 10.47 1.06 9.43
N ASN A 47 11.67 0.65 9.03
CA ASN A 47 12.83 0.65 9.91
C ASN A 47 13.22 2.07 10.34
N GLN A 48 13.15 3.04 9.42
CA GLN A 48 13.36 4.44 9.74
C GLN A 48 12.33 4.91 10.78
N PHE A 49 11.04 4.64 10.54
CA PHE A 49 9.99 4.99 11.49
C PHE A 49 10.25 4.40 12.88
N LEU A 50 10.64 3.13 12.99
CA LEU A 50 10.96 2.51 14.28
C LEU A 50 12.18 3.13 14.96
N SER A 51 13.16 3.63 14.20
CA SER A 51 14.33 4.29 14.76
C SER A 51 14.02 5.68 15.34
N GLU A 52 12.98 6.32 14.84
CA GLU A 52 12.54 7.67 15.24
C GLU A 52 11.46 7.65 16.33
N ASN A 53 10.91 6.46 16.64
CA ASN A 53 9.76 6.32 17.55
C ASN A 53 10.05 5.31 18.67
N LYS A 54 9.45 5.52 19.83
CA LYS A 54 9.64 4.64 20.98
C LYS A 54 8.82 3.36 20.84
N VAL A 55 9.49 2.26 20.50
CA VAL A 55 8.88 0.93 20.43
C VAL A 55 8.67 0.40 21.85
N VAL A 56 7.46 -0.03 22.16
CA VAL A 56 7.08 -0.65 23.42
C VAL A 56 7.30 -2.16 23.32
N THR A 57 8.17 -2.71 24.17
CA THR A 57 8.50 -4.14 24.20
C THR A 57 8.24 -4.75 25.57
N GLY A 58 8.02 -6.06 25.63
CA GLY A 58 7.93 -6.83 26.88
C GLY A 58 6.63 -6.63 27.67
N THR A 59 5.78 -5.69 27.32
CA THR A 59 4.49 -5.44 27.97
C THR A 59 3.42 -6.44 27.54
N THR A 60 2.36 -6.55 28.34
CA THR A 60 1.18 -7.37 27.99
C THR A 60 0.58 -6.90 26.66
N ASP A 61 0.44 -5.59 26.45
CA ASP A 61 -0.14 -5.04 25.23
C ASP A 61 0.74 -5.29 23.99
N ALA A 62 2.07 -5.18 24.10
CA ALA A 62 2.97 -5.52 23.01
C ALA A 62 2.83 -7.00 22.60
N LYS A 63 2.76 -7.90 23.58
CA LYS A 63 2.53 -9.34 23.34
C LYS A 63 1.15 -9.60 22.69
N ARG A 64 0.12 -8.86 23.10
CA ARG A 64 -1.21 -8.96 22.49
C ARG A 64 -1.18 -8.56 21.02
N VAL A 65 -0.52 -7.45 20.67
CA VAL A 65 -0.35 -7.01 19.27
C VAL A 65 0.33 -8.10 18.44
N GLU A 66 1.41 -8.69 18.95
CA GLU A 66 2.10 -9.78 18.27
C GLU A 66 1.22 -11.03 18.11
N ASN A 67 0.54 -11.45 19.17
CA ASN A 67 -0.31 -12.66 19.16
C ASN A 67 -1.50 -12.51 18.21
N VAL A 68 -2.18 -11.37 18.23
CA VAL A 68 -3.28 -11.08 17.31
C VAL A 68 -2.76 -11.03 15.87
N GLY A 69 -1.61 -10.39 15.65
CA GLY A 69 -0.97 -10.31 14.35
C GLY A 69 -0.63 -11.67 13.75
N MET A 70 -0.07 -12.58 14.55
CA MET A 70 0.21 -13.95 14.11
C MET A 70 -1.07 -14.70 13.70
N LYS A 71 -2.18 -14.50 14.42
CA LYS A 71 -3.47 -15.11 14.07
C LYS A 71 -4.01 -14.55 12.75
N ILE A 72 -3.93 -13.24 12.53
CA ILE A 72 -4.36 -12.59 11.28
C ILE A 72 -3.51 -13.07 10.09
N LYS A 73 -2.17 -13.11 10.25
CA LYS A 73 -1.26 -13.70 9.25
C LYS A 73 -1.69 -15.12 8.89
N THR A 74 -1.86 -15.98 9.90
CA THR A 74 -2.25 -17.40 9.68
C THR A 74 -3.58 -17.50 8.94
N ALA A 75 -4.56 -16.64 9.27
CA ALA A 75 -5.85 -16.62 8.59
C ALA A 75 -5.70 -16.20 7.11
N ALA A 76 -4.90 -15.19 6.82
CA ALA A 76 -4.62 -14.72 5.47
C ALA A 76 -3.92 -15.80 4.62
N GLU A 77 -2.88 -16.42 5.17
CA GLU A 77 -2.15 -17.51 4.51
C GLU A 77 -3.05 -18.72 4.23
N ARG A 78 -3.87 -19.11 5.21
CA ARG A 78 -4.83 -20.22 5.04
C ARG A 78 -5.83 -19.92 3.92
N TRP A 79 -6.38 -18.73 3.90
CA TRP A 79 -7.34 -18.33 2.88
C TRP A 79 -6.71 -18.34 1.49
N LEU A 80 -5.51 -17.77 1.34
CA LEU A 80 -4.77 -17.73 0.08
C LEU A 80 -4.46 -19.14 -0.44
N ASN A 81 -3.96 -20.01 0.43
CA ASN A 81 -3.66 -21.40 0.08
C ASN A 81 -4.93 -22.17 -0.39
N ALA A 82 -6.05 -21.99 0.32
CA ALA A 82 -7.32 -22.63 -0.02
C ALA A 82 -7.89 -22.13 -1.37
N ASN A 83 -7.52 -20.92 -1.80
CA ASN A 83 -8.00 -20.31 -3.05
C ASN A 83 -6.95 -20.36 -4.19
N GLY A 84 -5.87 -21.12 -4.04
CA GLY A 84 -4.87 -21.32 -5.10
C GLY A 84 -3.91 -20.15 -5.30
N HIS A 85 -3.74 -19.29 -4.28
CA HIS A 85 -2.89 -18.10 -4.32
C HIS A 85 -1.74 -18.16 -3.30
N SER A 86 -1.14 -19.33 -3.07
CA SER A 86 -0.10 -19.56 -2.06
C SER A 86 1.11 -18.64 -2.20
N ASN A 87 1.47 -18.23 -3.42
CA ASN A 87 2.61 -17.35 -3.68
C ASN A 87 2.29 -15.85 -3.58
N TYR A 88 1.03 -15.48 -3.25
CA TYR A 88 0.62 -14.08 -3.23
C TYR A 88 1.40 -13.22 -2.21
N LEU A 89 1.82 -13.84 -1.10
CA LEU A 89 2.59 -13.19 -0.04
C LEU A 89 4.10 -13.38 -0.18
N GLU A 90 4.59 -13.77 -1.36
CA GLU A 90 6.02 -13.89 -1.60
C GLU A 90 6.73 -12.54 -1.32
N GLY A 91 7.82 -12.59 -0.56
CA GLY A 91 8.56 -11.42 -0.11
C GLY A 91 7.97 -10.71 1.12
N TYR A 92 6.81 -11.13 1.65
CA TYR A 92 6.29 -10.59 2.90
C TYR A 92 7.19 -10.97 4.08
N ALA A 93 7.48 -9.99 4.94
CA ALA A 93 8.27 -10.15 6.16
C ALA A 93 7.48 -9.57 7.34
N TRP A 94 6.47 -10.33 7.78
CA TRP A 94 5.52 -9.93 8.82
C TRP A 94 6.20 -9.49 10.10
N GLU A 95 5.81 -8.34 10.61
CA GLU A 95 6.31 -7.79 11.86
C GLU A 95 5.24 -6.92 12.51
N TYR A 96 5.13 -7.02 13.84
CA TYR A 96 4.09 -6.37 14.63
C TYR A 96 4.75 -5.57 15.74
N LYS A 97 4.52 -4.27 15.79
CA LYS A 97 5.09 -3.40 16.81
C LYS A 97 4.01 -2.56 17.49
N LEU A 98 4.16 -2.39 18.79
CA LEU A 98 3.46 -1.38 19.56
C LEU A 98 4.39 -0.19 19.74
N VAL A 99 3.92 1.01 19.38
CA VAL A 99 4.70 2.25 19.48
C VAL A 99 4.01 3.20 20.45
N GLU A 100 4.78 3.85 21.29
CA GLU A 100 4.27 4.83 22.24
C GLU A 100 3.82 6.09 21.49
N SER A 101 2.52 6.33 21.47
CA SER A 101 1.89 7.54 20.90
C SER A 101 0.51 7.72 21.49
N LYS A 102 0.10 8.97 21.71
CA LYS A 102 -1.27 9.31 22.13
C LYS A 102 -2.28 9.27 20.98
N GLU A 103 -1.82 9.17 19.75
CA GLU A 103 -2.70 9.08 18.58
C GLU A 103 -3.50 7.78 18.61
N VAL A 104 -4.77 7.88 18.25
CA VAL A 104 -5.66 6.73 18.04
C VAL A 104 -5.45 6.24 16.61
N ASN A 105 -4.42 5.43 16.42
CA ASN A 105 -4.01 4.99 15.09
C ASN A 105 -3.39 3.59 15.09
N ALA A 106 -3.49 2.92 13.93
CA ALA A 106 -2.75 1.73 13.56
C ALA A 106 -2.56 1.76 12.03
N TRP A 107 -1.56 1.06 11.51
CA TRP A 107 -1.34 0.97 10.08
C TRP A 107 -0.58 -0.30 9.69
N CYS A 108 -0.72 -0.70 8.43
CA CYS A 108 0.02 -1.79 7.83
C CYS A 108 0.64 -1.34 6.51
N MET A 109 1.98 -1.42 6.41
CA MET A 109 2.69 -1.21 5.15
C MET A 109 2.72 -2.49 4.30
N PRO A 110 2.96 -2.38 2.99
CA PRO A 110 3.25 -3.53 2.13
C PRO A 110 4.31 -4.44 2.75
N GLY A 111 4.13 -5.74 2.59
CA GLY A 111 5.04 -6.73 3.18
C GLY A 111 4.71 -7.15 4.61
N GLY A 112 3.56 -6.68 5.17
CA GLY A 112 3.08 -7.11 6.48
C GLY A 112 3.78 -6.40 7.66
N LYS A 113 4.25 -5.18 7.47
CA LYS A 113 4.84 -4.34 8.54
C LYS A 113 3.74 -3.57 9.25
N ILE A 114 3.41 -3.98 10.47
CA ILE A 114 2.25 -3.50 11.23
C ILE A 114 2.70 -2.73 12.47
N VAL A 115 2.10 -1.56 12.66
CA VAL A 115 2.27 -0.75 13.86
C VAL A 115 0.91 -0.43 14.47
N PHE A 116 0.82 -0.62 15.77
CA PHE A 116 -0.24 -0.12 16.63
C PHE A 116 0.32 0.98 17.52
N TYR A 117 -0.42 2.04 17.74
CA TYR A 117 -0.07 3.06 18.72
C TYR A 117 -0.72 2.77 20.07
N THR A 118 -0.06 3.15 21.16
CA THR A 118 -0.63 2.93 22.49
C THR A 118 -1.97 3.62 22.68
N GLY A 119 -2.21 4.74 21.97
CA GLY A 119 -3.46 5.50 22.03
C GLY A 119 -4.69 4.77 21.51
N ILE A 120 -4.52 3.77 20.61
CA ILE A 120 -5.67 2.98 20.11
C ILE A 120 -6.03 1.81 21.02
N MET A 121 -5.12 1.40 21.91
CA MET A 121 -5.32 0.21 22.78
C MET A 121 -6.59 0.28 23.62
N PRO A 122 -6.94 1.42 24.27
CA PRO A 122 -8.19 1.55 25.01
C PRO A 122 -9.45 1.45 24.13
N ILE A 123 -9.34 1.84 22.85
CA ILE A 123 -10.45 1.76 21.88
C ILE A 123 -10.67 0.31 21.45
N CYS A 124 -9.59 -0.44 21.24
CA CYS A 124 -9.67 -1.87 20.91
C CYS A 124 -10.26 -2.71 22.04
N LYS A 125 -10.13 -2.29 23.30
CA LYS A 125 -10.62 -2.95 24.53
C LYS A 125 -10.02 -4.35 24.74
N ASP A 126 -10.27 -5.27 23.81
CA ASP A 126 -9.89 -6.68 23.87
C ASP A 126 -9.22 -7.15 22.56
N ASP A 127 -8.87 -8.44 22.51
CA ASP A 127 -8.23 -9.05 21.33
C ASP A 127 -9.16 -9.09 20.12
N ALA A 128 -10.48 -9.13 20.30
CA ALA A 128 -11.44 -9.12 19.20
C ALA A 128 -11.50 -7.73 18.55
N GLY A 129 -11.55 -6.66 19.34
CA GLY A 129 -11.47 -5.29 18.83
C GLY A 129 -10.13 -5.01 18.16
N MET A 130 -9.03 -5.49 18.74
CA MET A 130 -7.69 -5.39 18.11
C MET A 130 -7.64 -6.15 16.78
N ALA A 131 -8.21 -7.36 16.72
CA ALA A 131 -8.27 -8.16 15.49
C ALA A 131 -9.11 -7.47 14.39
N ALA A 132 -10.19 -6.77 14.77
CA ALA A 132 -10.99 -6.00 13.82
C ALA A 132 -10.17 -4.86 13.19
N VAL A 133 -9.45 -4.06 14.01
CA VAL A 133 -8.57 -2.99 13.53
C VAL A 133 -7.43 -3.57 12.69
N MET A 134 -6.71 -4.54 13.20
CA MET A 134 -5.57 -5.14 12.50
C MET A 134 -6.01 -5.82 11.20
N GLY A 135 -7.13 -6.51 11.19
CA GLY A 135 -7.70 -7.12 9.98
C GLY A 135 -8.05 -6.09 8.91
N HIS A 136 -8.55 -4.92 9.32
CA HIS A 136 -8.80 -3.79 8.43
C HIS A 136 -7.50 -3.30 7.79
N GLU A 137 -6.46 -3.04 8.59
CA GLU A 137 -5.17 -2.55 8.08
C GLU A 137 -4.47 -3.58 7.18
N VAL A 138 -4.51 -4.85 7.57
CA VAL A 138 -3.98 -5.95 6.75
C VAL A 138 -4.76 -6.08 5.44
N ALA A 139 -6.08 -5.93 5.46
CA ALA A 139 -6.89 -5.95 4.24
C ALA A 139 -6.47 -4.85 3.25
N HIS A 140 -6.12 -3.65 3.71
CA HIS A 140 -5.56 -2.59 2.86
C HIS A 140 -4.24 -3.02 2.20
N ALA A 141 -3.35 -3.68 2.93
CA ALA A 141 -2.09 -4.18 2.39
C ALA A 141 -2.32 -5.33 1.39
N LEU A 142 -3.20 -6.28 1.70
CA LEU A 142 -3.55 -7.40 0.84
C LEU A 142 -4.33 -6.97 -0.41
N ALA A 143 -5.13 -5.92 -0.33
CA ALA A 143 -5.78 -5.30 -1.48
C ALA A 143 -4.82 -4.47 -2.34
N ASN A 144 -3.54 -4.37 -1.97
CA ASN A 144 -2.51 -3.59 -2.66
C ASN A 144 -2.85 -2.09 -2.81
N HIS A 145 -3.56 -1.51 -1.83
CA HIS A 145 -3.94 -0.09 -1.90
C HIS A 145 -2.71 0.84 -1.93
N GLY A 146 -1.59 0.46 -1.29
CA GLY A 146 -0.31 1.17 -1.39
C GLY A 146 0.23 1.19 -2.83
N GLN A 147 0.24 0.02 -3.49
CA GLN A 147 0.66 -0.12 -4.89
C GLN A 147 -0.21 0.71 -5.84
N GLN A 148 -1.53 0.70 -5.61
CA GLN A 148 -2.47 1.49 -6.41
C GLN A 148 -2.21 2.99 -6.28
N ARG A 149 -1.99 3.49 -5.05
CA ARG A 149 -1.63 4.90 -4.82
C ARG A 149 -0.31 5.29 -5.48
N MET A 150 0.72 4.43 -5.39
CA MET A 150 2.00 4.69 -6.06
C MET A 150 1.85 4.68 -7.59
N SER A 151 1.10 3.73 -8.14
CA SER A 151 0.82 3.66 -9.58
C SER A 151 0.05 4.88 -10.08
N ALA A 152 -0.93 5.35 -9.30
CA ALA A 152 -1.65 6.58 -9.61
C ALA A 152 -0.73 7.81 -9.58
N GLY A 153 0.18 7.89 -8.60
CA GLY A 153 1.19 8.95 -8.51
C GLY A 153 2.12 8.97 -9.73
N VAL A 154 2.59 7.81 -10.18
CA VAL A 154 3.41 7.69 -11.42
C VAL A 154 2.61 8.17 -12.62
N LEU A 155 1.36 7.75 -12.76
CA LEU A 155 0.49 8.17 -13.86
C LEU A 155 0.27 9.69 -13.85
N GLN A 156 0.04 10.27 -12.67
CA GLN A 156 -0.10 11.71 -12.50
C GLN A 156 1.17 12.47 -12.92
N GLN A 157 2.35 11.99 -12.53
CA GLN A 157 3.62 12.61 -12.93
C GLN A 157 3.83 12.56 -14.45
N VAL A 158 3.60 11.40 -15.06
CA VAL A 158 3.73 11.22 -16.52
C VAL A 158 2.73 12.11 -17.25
N GLY A 159 1.50 12.18 -16.76
CA GLY A 159 0.48 13.06 -17.33
C GLY A 159 0.82 14.53 -17.19
N ALA A 160 1.32 14.97 -16.05
CA ALA A 160 1.77 16.34 -15.82
C ALA A 160 2.91 16.74 -16.79
N VAL A 161 3.89 15.84 -17.00
CA VAL A 161 4.95 16.05 -18.00
C VAL A 161 4.37 16.13 -19.41
N GLY A 162 3.44 15.23 -19.74
CA GLY A 162 2.76 15.23 -21.05
C GLY A 162 1.98 16.52 -21.31
N VAL A 163 1.24 17.01 -20.31
CA VAL A 163 0.53 18.29 -20.36
C VAL A 163 1.53 19.45 -20.49
N GLY A 164 2.60 19.46 -19.69
CA GLY A 164 3.64 20.49 -19.78
C GLY A 164 4.28 20.57 -21.17
N LEU A 165 4.61 19.42 -21.78
CA LEU A 165 5.14 19.36 -23.15
C LEU A 165 4.13 19.80 -24.20
N ALA A 166 2.85 19.44 -24.02
CA ALA A 166 1.78 19.82 -24.94
C ALA A 166 1.40 21.30 -24.86
N THR A 167 1.58 21.92 -23.69
CA THR A 167 1.17 23.30 -23.40
C THR A 167 2.35 24.25 -23.22
N GLY A 168 3.59 23.79 -23.42
CA GLY A 168 4.83 24.53 -23.14
C GLY A 168 4.94 25.94 -23.78
N ASN A 169 4.21 26.19 -24.88
CA ASN A 169 4.10 27.48 -25.54
C ASN A 169 2.78 28.19 -25.22
N LYS A 170 1.99 27.73 -24.28
CA LYS A 170 0.72 28.31 -23.87
C LYS A 170 0.88 29.20 -22.65
N SER A 171 -0.10 30.07 -22.38
CA SER A 171 -0.10 30.91 -21.19
C SER A 171 -0.10 30.07 -19.90
N GLN A 172 0.43 30.64 -18.81
CA GLN A 172 0.44 29.97 -17.51
C GLN A 172 -0.96 29.51 -17.05
N GLU A 173 -2.00 30.32 -17.35
CA GLU A 173 -3.39 29.95 -17.04
C GLU A 173 -3.84 28.69 -17.79
N THR A 174 -3.49 28.56 -19.08
CA THR A 174 -3.83 27.37 -19.88
C THR A 174 -3.10 26.12 -19.35
N GLN A 175 -1.83 26.27 -18.93
CA GLN A 175 -1.07 25.18 -18.31
C GLN A 175 -1.69 24.75 -16.98
N GLN A 176 -2.08 25.72 -16.14
CA GLN A 176 -2.67 25.47 -14.83
C GLN A 176 -4.06 24.82 -14.94
N LEU A 177 -4.90 25.27 -15.87
CA LEU A 177 -6.20 24.64 -16.15
C LEU A 177 -6.04 23.20 -16.65
N ALA A 178 -5.09 22.94 -17.55
CA ALA A 178 -4.83 21.59 -18.05
C ALA A 178 -4.32 20.66 -16.96
N MET A 179 -3.47 21.16 -16.02
CA MET A 179 -2.99 20.40 -14.86
C MET A 179 -4.08 20.12 -13.83
N THR A 180 -5.05 21.02 -13.68
CA THR A 180 -6.17 20.86 -12.72
C THR A 180 -7.25 19.89 -13.23
N ALA A 181 -7.37 19.75 -14.55
CA ALA A 181 -8.32 18.85 -15.19
C ALA A 181 -7.81 17.41 -15.34
N TYR A 182 -6.53 17.20 -15.02
CA TYR A 182 -5.87 15.90 -15.05
C TYR A 182 -5.87 15.21 -13.68
#